data_a071806ab7c72511dd37e28c7e11c408
#
_entry.id   a071806ab7c72511dd37e28c7e11c408
#
_cell.length_a   1.000
_cell.length_b   1.000
_cell.length_c   1.000
_cell.angle_alpha   90.00
_cell.angle_beta   90.00
_cell.angle_gamma   90.00
#
_symmetry.space_group_name_H-M   'P 1'
#
loop_
_entity.id
_entity.type
_entity.pdbx_description
1 polymer ?
#
loop_
_entity_poly.entity_id
_entity_poly.type
_entity_poly.pdbx_seq_one_letter_code
_entity_poly.pdbx_strand_id
1 'polypeptide(L)'
;IEKATLDNESFLDIDGAKWFVEHHVRGVGFDMQAIDHILYTYAADHGPGPYVPRICEEYEEQFGHPAKDDFPEWEPCHDILMANNVMGIENLGGDLDKVTNQRFLFCAFPLRWYMGDGTIVRAVAFVPSDRIDRSVPDKEYPYGVY
;
A
#
# COMPACT_ATOMS: atom_id res chain seq x y z
N ILE A 1 0.54 -2.41 16.46
CA ILE A 1 -0.21 -2.43 15.19
C ILE A 1 -1.62 -2.00 15.57
N GLU A 2 -1.99 -0.77 15.21
CA GLU A 2 -3.37 -0.34 15.35
C GLU A 2 -4.27 -1.27 14.54
N LYS A 3 -5.39 -1.64 15.13
CA LYS A 3 -6.38 -2.50 14.48
C LYS A 3 -6.87 -1.75 13.24
N ALA A 4 -6.63 -2.28 12.05
CA ALA A 4 -7.24 -1.77 10.84
C ALA A 4 -8.76 -1.78 11.05
N THR A 5 -9.38 -0.62 10.98
CA THR A 5 -10.82 -0.48 11.11
C THR A 5 -11.39 -0.16 9.75
N LEU A 6 -12.58 -0.65 9.45
CA LEU A 6 -13.29 -0.43 8.19
C LEU A 6 -13.36 1.04 7.78
N ASP A 7 -13.29 1.94 8.75
CA ASP A 7 -13.48 3.39 8.56
C ASP A 7 -12.18 4.19 8.37
N ASN A 8 -11.00 3.59 8.57
CA ASN A 8 -9.72 4.32 8.67
C ASN A 8 -8.63 3.82 7.73
N GLU A 9 -8.91 2.89 6.85
CA GLU A 9 -7.92 2.43 5.87
C GLU A 9 -7.97 3.27 4.59
N SER A 10 -6.84 3.87 4.26
CA SER A 10 -6.66 4.44 2.92
C SER A 10 -6.33 3.31 1.95
N PHE A 11 -6.85 3.36 0.76
CA PHE A 11 -6.59 2.40 -0.31
C PHE A 11 -6.66 3.09 -1.68
N LEU A 12 -6.12 2.43 -2.69
CA LEU A 12 -6.28 2.86 -4.07
C LEU A 12 -7.62 2.33 -4.60
N ASP A 13 -8.40 3.19 -5.23
CA ASP A 13 -9.59 2.76 -5.95
C ASP A 13 -9.25 2.31 -7.39
N ILE A 14 -10.17 1.60 -8.00
CA ILE A 14 -10.01 1.07 -9.36
C ILE A 14 -9.78 2.18 -10.39
N ASP A 15 -10.42 3.32 -10.24
CA ASP A 15 -10.25 4.43 -11.17
C ASP A 15 -8.89 5.10 -11.00
N GLY A 16 -8.38 5.18 -9.78
CA GLY A 16 -7.00 5.60 -9.50
C GLY A 16 -5.97 4.66 -10.12
N ALA A 17 -6.17 3.34 -10.02
CA ALA A 17 -5.28 2.36 -10.65
C ALA A 17 -5.27 2.52 -12.18
N LYS A 18 -6.42 2.67 -12.81
CA LYS A 18 -6.54 2.97 -14.24
C LYS A 18 -5.85 4.27 -14.62
N TRP A 19 -6.02 5.31 -13.81
CA TRP A 19 -5.39 6.61 -14.03
C TRP A 19 -3.87 6.50 -14.08
N PHE A 20 -3.25 5.74 -13.18
CA PHE A 20 -1.80 5.50 -13.22
C PHE A 20 -1.35 4.83 -14.52
N VAL A 21 -2.10 3.85 -15.00
CA VAL A 21 -1.82 3.16 -16.27
C VAL A 21 -1.92 4.13 -17.46
N GLU A 22 -3.01 4.89 -17.54
CA GLU A 22 -3.25 5.87 -18.61
C GLU A 22 -2.18 6.96 -18.67
N HIS A 23 -1.62 7.33 -17.51
CA HIS A 23 -0.56 8.35 -17.42
C HIS A 23 0.85 7.74 -17.50
N HIS A 24 0.95 6.47 -17.91
CA HIS A 24 2.23 5.79 -18.12
C HIS A 24 3.14 5.78 -16.90
N VAL A 25 2.59 5.75 -15.71
CA VAL A 25 3.32 5.58 -14.46
C VAL A 25 4.03 4.23 -14.47
N ARG A 26 5.25 4.15 -13.97
CA ARG A 26 6.07 2.94 -13.95
C ARG A 26 6.09 2.23 -12.60
N GLY A 27 5.73 2.93 -11.57
CA GLY A 27 5.64 2.38 -10.23
C GLY A 27 4.93 3.34 -9.30
N VAL A 28 4.27 2.81 -8.31
CA VAL A 28 3.58 3.55 -7.27
C VAL A 28 4.07 3.06 -5.91
N GLY A 29 4.12 3.94 -4.96
CA GLY A 29 4.51 3.60 -3.60
C GLY A 29 3.59 4.26 -2.59
N PHE A 30 3.14 3.48 -1.62
CA PHE A 30 2.18 3.91 -0.62
C PHE A 30 2.70 3.58 0.78
N ASP A 31 2.34 4.39 1.74
CA ASP A 31 2.54 4.13 3.17
C ASP A 31 1.40 3.30 3.79
N MET A 32 0.54 2.78 2.92
CA MET A 32 -0.57 1.89 3.26
C MET A 32 -0.11 0.44 3.38
N GLN A 33 -0.86 -0.36 4.14
CA GLN A 33 -0.61 -1.78 4.34
C GLN A 33 -0.75 -2.56 3.03
N ALA A 34 -1.72 -2.21 2.20
CA ALA A 34 -1.99 -2.81 0.89
C ALA A 34 -2.44 -1.74 -0.11
N ILE A 35 -2.24 -2.01 -1.40
CA ILE A 35 -2.72 -1.16 -2.49
C ILE A 35 -4.24 -1.20 -2.55
N ASP A 36 -4.80 -2.41 -2.54
CA ASP A 36 -6.25 -2.62 -2.51
C ASP A 36 -6.80 -2.50 -1.09
N HIS A 37 -8.08 -2.17 -1.00
CA HIS A 37 -8.80 -2.25 0.26
C HIS A 37 -8.77 -3.68 0.81
N ILE A 38 -8.58 -3.83 2.12
CA ILE A 38 -8.43 -5.12 2.79
C ILE A 38 -9.60 -6.09 2.50
N LEU A 39 -10.80 -5.59 2.29
CA LEU A 39 -11.96 -6.42 1.95
C LEU A 39 -11.87 -7.06 0.56
N TYR A 40 -11.17 -6.47 -0.40
CA TYR A 40 -10.91 -7.12 -1.68
C TYR A 40 -10.06 -8.38 -1.54
N THR A 41 -9.18 -8.41 -0.54
CA THR A 41 -8.40 -9.62 -0.23
C THR A 41 -9.21 -10.64 0.55
N TYR A 42 -9.95 -10.20 1.59
CA TYR A 42 -10.55 -11.12 2.56
C TYR A 42 -11.99 -11.53 2.23
N ALA A 43 -12.76 -10.69 1.52
CA ALA A 43 -14.14 -11.02 1.18
C ALA A 43 -14.25 -11.97 -0.01
N ALA A 44 -13.30 -11.93 -0.97
CA ALA A 44 -13.33 -12.77 -2.16
C ALA A 44 -12.93 -14.23 -1.87
N ASP A 45 -11.64 -14.52 -1.87
CA ASP A 45 -11.17 -15.91 -1.87
C ASP A 45 -10.23 -16.29 -0.72
N HIS A 46 -9.57 -15.32 -0.08
CA HIS A 46 -8.62 -15.60 0.99
C HIS A 46 -9.27 -15.85 2.35
N GLY A 47 -10.48 -15.36 2.55
CA GLY A 47 -11.11 -15.35 3.86
C GLY A 47 -10.40 -14.42 4.86
N PRO A 48 -10.93 -14.28 6.07
CA PRO A 48 -10.39 -13.37 7.06
C PRO A 48 -8.99 -13.79 7.50
N GLY A 49 -8.06 -12.83 7.49
CA GLY A 49 -6.71 -13.04 7.96
C GLY A 49 -6.60 -13.11 9.49
N PRO A 50 -5.47 -13.59 10.01
CA PRO A 50 -5.29 -13.78 11.48
C PRO A 50 -5.33 -12.47 12.29
N TYR A 51 -5.09 -11.34 11.66
CA TYR A 51 -5.10 -10.03 12.32
C TYR A 51 -6.47 -9.36 12.34
N VAL A 52 -7.35 -9.73 11.39
CA VAL A 52 -8.71 -9.18 11.27
C VAL A 52 -9.72 -10.30 11.02
N PRO A 53 -9.81 -11.27 11.94
CA PRO A 53 -10.57 -12.51 11.70
C PRO A 53 -12.07 -12.31 11.54
N ARG A 54 -12.60 -11.14 11.91
CA ARG A 54 -14.03 -10.83 11.86
C ARG A 54 -14.38 -9.70 10.89
N ILE A 55 -13.46 -9.28 10.03
CA ILE A 55 -13.67 -8.08 9.22
C ILE A 55 -14.92 -8.17 8.31
N CYS A 56 -15.18 -9.33 7.72
CA CYS A 56 -16.38 -9.54 6.89
C CYS A 56 -17.67 -9.54 7.71
N GLU A 57 -17.63 -10.12 8.93
CA GLU A 57 -18.76 -10.11 9.85
C GLU A 57 -19.03 -8.69 10.36
N GLU A 58 -18.00 -7.94 10.74
CA GLU A 58 -18.08 -6.56 11.18
C GLU A 58 -18.66 -5.66 10.06
N TYR A 59 -18.28 -5.93 8.80
CA TYR A 59 -18.85 -5.25 7.64
C TYR A 59 -20.35 -5.53 7.52
N GLU A 60 -20.75 -6.79 7.56
CA GLU A 60 -22.15 -7.18 7.48
C GLU A 60 -23.00 -6.62 8.66
N GLU A 61 -22.44 -6.62 9.87
CA GLU A 61 -23.07 -6.00 11.04
C GLU A 61 -23.31 -4.49 10.83
N GLN A 62 -22.35 -3.79 10.17
CA GLN A 62 -22.40 -2.33 9.95
C GLN A 62 -23.30 -1.94 8.79
N PHE A 63 -23.23 -2.67 7.68
CA PHE A 63 -23.87 -2.29 6.41
C PHE A 63 -25.11 -3.13 6.07
N GLY A 64 -25.35 -4.24 6.77
CA GLY A 64 -26.55 -5.06 6.64
C GLY A 64 -26.55 -6.02 5.44
N HIS A 65 -25.41 -6.20 4.77
CA HIS A 65 -25.23 -7.15 3.66
C HIS A 65 -23.78 -7.67 3.64
N PRO A 66 -23.52 -8.84 3.01
CA PRO A 66 -22.19 -9.41 2.95
C PRO A 66 -21.17 -8.50 2.26
N ALA A 67 -19.94 -8.43 2.80
CA ALA A 67 -18.85 -7.66 2.19
C ALA A 67 -18.56 -8.07 0.73
N LYS A 68 -18.80 -9.33 0.37
CA LYS A 68 -18.62 -9.86 -0.98
C LYS A 68 -19.52 -9.19 -2.03
N ASP A 69 -20.63 -8.59 -1.62
CA ASP A 69 -21.54 -7.92 -2.56
C ASP A 69 -20.94 -6.61 -3.08
N ASP A 70 -20.14 -5.93 -2.25
CA ASP A 70 -19.45 -4.68 -2.61
C ASP A 70 -17.99 -4.91 -3.06
N PHE A 71 -17.37 -6.01 -2.61
CA PHE A 71 -15.99 -6.39 -2.91
C PHE A 71 -15.95 -7.77 -3.59
N PRO A 72 -16.51 -7.90 -4.81
CA PRO A 72 -16.64 -9.20 -5.48
C PRO A 72 -15.36 -9.70 -6.13
N GLU A 73 -14.43 -8.80 -6.43
CA GLU A 73 -13.17 -9.11 -7.12
C GLU A 73 -12.04 -9.25 -6.09
N TRP A 74 -11.01 -9.99 -6.44
CA TRP A 74 -9.82 -10.12 -5.63
C TRP A 74 -8.73 -9.18 -6.13
N GLU A 75 -8.30 -8.27 -5.26
CA GLU A 75 -7.18 -7.34 -5.49
C GLU A 75 -7.18 -6.65 -6.87
N PRO A 76 -8.30 -6.00 -7.27
CA PRO A 76 -8.45 -5.46 -8.62
C PRO A 76 -7.42 -4.39 -8.99
N CYS A 77 -6.93 -3.60 -8.02
CA CYS A 77 -5.89 -2.60 -8.28
C CYS A 77 -4.54 -3.25 -8.54
N HIS A 78 -4.19 -4.31 -7.80
CA HIS A 78 -3.02 -5.13 -8.11
C HIS A 78 -3.09 -5.67 -9.54
N ASP A 79 -4.19 -6.30 -9.91
CA ASP A 79 -4.38 -6.85 -11.25
C ASP A 79 -4.22 -5.79 -12.33
N ILE A 80 -4.85 -4.63 -12.19
CA ILE A 80 -4.74 -3.53 -13.15
C ILE A 80 -3.30 -3.04 -13.27
N LEU A 81 -2.62 -2.80 -12.14
CA LEU A 81 -1.27 -2.26 -12.13
C LEU A 81 -0.26 -3.25 -12.67
N MET A 82 -0.26 -4.50 -12.16
CA MET A 82 0.70 -5.54 -12.55
C MET A 82 0.54 -5.95 -14.01
N ALA A 83 -0.68 -6.12 -14.52
CA ALA A 83 -0.94 -6.42 -15.92
C ALA A 83 -0.41 -5.35 -16.87
N ASN A 84 -0.25 -4.12 -16.40
CA ASN A 84 0.28 -2.99 -17.17
C ASN A 84 1.73 -2.63 -16.83
N ASN A 85 2.45 -3.52 -16.13
CA ASN A 85 3.84 -3.33 -15.71
C ASN A 85 4.06 -2.08 -14.84
N VAL A 86 3.11 -1.74 -14.00
CA VAL A 86 3.24 -0.72 -12.95
C VAL A 86 3.58 -1.44 -11.64
N MET A 87 4.78 -1.23 -11.13
CA MET A 87 5.20 -1.85 -9.85
C MET A 87 4.51 -1.19 -8.67
N GLY A 88 4.07 -2.00 -7.71
CA GLY A 88 3.56 -1.55 -6.41
C GLY A 88 4.62 -1.68 -5.32
N ILE A 89 4.71 -0.69 -4.45
CA ILE A 89 5.49 -0.75 -3.20
C ILE A 89 4.55 -0.36 -2.07
N GLU A 90 4.38 -1.25 -1.14
CA GLU A 90 3.51 -1.07 0.02
C GLU A 90 4.32 -0.84 1.29
N ASN A 91 3.67 -0.34 2.32
CA ASN A 91 4.27 -0.07 3.63
C ASN A 91 5.53 0.81 3.55
N LEU A 92 5.53 1.80 2.66
CA LEU A 92 6.58 2.81 2.67
C LEU A 92 6.60 3.52 4.02
N GLY A 93 7.76 3.56 4.62
CA GLY A 93 7.95 4.17 5.93
C GLY A 93 9.14 5.11 5.93
N GLY A 94 9.69 5.30 7.12
CA GLY A 94 10.85 6.15 7.29
C GLY A 94 10.51 7.63 7.28
N ASP A 95 11.38 8.39 6.67
CA ASP A 95 11.28 9.85 6.61
C ASP A 95 10.44 10.34 5.40
N LEU A 96 9.41 9.60 5.02
CA LEU A 96 8.56 9.93 3.86
C LEU A 96 7.99 11.35 3.95
N ASP A 97 7.57 11.77 5.14
CA ASP A 97 7.01 13.10 5.39
C ASP A 97 7.99 14.23 5.08
N LYS A 98 9.30 13.99 5.18
CA LYS A 98 10.36 14.97 4.88
C LYS A 98 10.51 15.27 3.39
N VAL A 99 9.96 14.41 2.53
CA VAL A 99 10.08 14.50 1.07
C VAL A 99 8.75 14.70 0.37
N THR A 100 7.70 15.03 1.12
CA THR A 100 6.36 15.25 0.59
C THR A 100 6.33 16.43 -0.40
N ASN A 101 5.48 16.34 -1.42
CA ASN A 101 5.24 17.37 -2.44
C ASN A 101 6.47 17.81 -3.24
N GLN A 102 7.47 16.96 -3.38
CA GLN A 102 8.66 17.27 -4.17
C GLN A 102 9.08 16.12 -5.09
N ARG A 103 9.86 16.45 -6.09
CA ARG A 103 10.48 15.47 -6.98
C ARG A 103 11.87 15.13 -6.49
N PHE A 104 12.19 13.83 -6.49
CA PHE A 104 13.49 13.30 -6.09
C PHE A 104 13.85 12.05 -6.90
N LEU A 105 15.11 11.65 -6.85
CA LEU A 105 15.50 10.35 -7.35
C LEU A 105 15.12 9.28 -6.32
N PHE A 106 14.21 8.41 -6.71
CA PHE A 106 13.79 7.27 -5.88
C PHE A 106 14.50 5.99 -6.31
N CYS A 107 15.01 5.26 -5.35
CA CYS A 107 15.60 3.95 -5.55
C CYS A 107 15.00 2.94 -4.60
N ALA A 108 14.55 1.82 -5.15
CA ALA A 108 14.07 0.67 -4.38
C ALA A 108 14.60 -0.60 -5.04
N PHE A 109 15.50 -1.31 -4.37
CA PHE A 109 16.16 -2.48 -4.92
C PHE A 109 15.59 -3.75 -4.28
N PRO A 110 14.80 -4.54 -5.06
CA PRO A 110 14.25 -5.80 -4.59
C PRO A 110 15.35 -6.87 -4.47
N LEU A 111 15.17 -7.77 -3.53
CA LEU A 111 15.93 -9.02 -3.51
C LEU A 111 15.44 -9.90 -4.66
N ARG A 112 16.37 -10.44 -5.43
CA ARG A 112 16.03 -11.35 -6.52
C ARG A 112 16.13 -12.80 -6.05
N TRP A 113 14.97 -13.44 -5.93
CA TRP A 113 14.93 -14.87 -5.66
C TRP A 113 14.10 -15.60 -6.72
N TYR A 114 14.30 -16.92 -6.77
CA TYR A 114 13.62 -17.75 -7.76
C TYR A 114 12.14 -17.90 -7.45
N MET A 115 11.30 -17.62 -8.44
CA MET A 115 9.84 -17.69 -8.36
C MET A 115 9.19 -16.82 -7.26
N GLY A 116 9.85 -15.77 -6.82
CA GLY A 116 9.23 -14.79 -5.93
C GLY A 116 8.37 -13.79 -6.73
N ASP A 117 7.19 -13.52 -6.23
CA ASP A 117 6.24 -12.53 -6.75
C ASP A 117 6.40 -11.16 -6.08
N GLY A 118 6.93 -11.14 -4.86
CA GLY A 118 7.22 -9.93 -4.10
C GLY A 118 8.44 -10.08 -3.20
N THR A 119 8.94 -8.97 -2.65
CA THR A 119 10.07 -8.96 -1.74
C THR A 119 10.16 -7.65 -0.97
N ILE A 120 10.89 -7.69 0.15
CA ILE A 120 11.28 -6.47 0.84
C ILE A 120 12.25 -5.64 -0.01
N VAL A 121 12.11 -4.32 0.07
CA VAL A 121 12.99 -3.37 -0.60
C VAL A 121 13.56 -2.36 0.41
N ARG A 122 14.78 -1.89 0.16
CA ARG A 122 15.29 -0.69 0.80
C ARG A 122 14.90 0.51 -0.07
N ALA A 123 13.85 1.22 0.31
CA ALA A 123 13.45 2.44 -0.36
C ALA A 123 14.32 3.62 0.09
N VAL A 124 14.87 4.37 -0.87
CA VAL A 124 15.73 5.52 -0.61
C VAL A 124 15.36 6.67 -1.54
N ALA A 125 15.17 7.86 -0.98
CA ALA A 125 15.00 9.10 -1.72
C ALA A 125 16.30 9.91 -1.70
N PHE A 126 16.81 10.29 -2.87
CA PHE A 126 17.92 11.23 -2.98
C PHE A 126 17.37 12.62 -3.28
N VAL A 127 17.50 13.51 -2.33
CA VAL A 127 17.02 14.89 -2.41
C VAL A 127 18.17 15.86 -2.11
N PRO A 128 18.18 17.07 -2.70
CA PRO A 128 19.06 18.13 -2.28
C PRO A 128 18.85 18.47 -0.80
N SER A 129 19.93 18.68 -0.07
CA SER A 129 19.90 18.88 1.39
C SER A 129 19.10 20.10 1.83
N ASP A 130 18.95 21.10 0.96
CA ASP A 130 18.15 22.31 1.16
C ASP A 130 16.65 22.10 0.93
N ARG A 131 16.25 20.94 0.40
CA ARG A 131 14.84 20.57 0.16
C ARG A 131 14.29 19.59 1.19
N ILE A 132 15.10 19.13 2.13
CA ILE A 132 14.63 18.26 3.21
C ILE A 132 13.86 19.12 4.21
N ASP A 133 12.62 18.74 4.47
CA ASP A 133 11.83 19.42 5.53
C ASP A 133 12.36 19.02 6.92
N ARG A 134 13.17 19.94 7.48
CA ARG A 134 13.78 19.75 8.80
C ARG A 134 12.83 20.10 9.96
N SER A 135 11.64 20.59 9.68
CA SER A 135 10.60 20.78 10.71
C SER A 135 9.93 19.46 11.08
N VAL A 136 10.01 18.47 10.20
CA VAL A 136 9.57 17.10 10.49
C VAL A 136 10.65 16.41 11.32
N PRO A 137 10.34 15.94 12.54
CA PRO A 137 11.32 15.26 13.38
C PRO A 137 11.74 13.92 12.77
N ASP A 138 12.95 13.48 13.12
CA ASP A 138 13.39 12.13 12.76
C ASP A 138 12.47 11.10 13.44
N LYS A 139 12.06 10.08 12.67
CA LYS A 139 11.27 8.98 13.25
C LYS A 139 12.19 8.12 14.11
N GLU A 140 11.84 7.96 15.38
CA GLU A 140 12.50 7.00 16.25
C GLU A 140 12.00 5.59 15.93
N TYR A 141 12.91 4.70 15.56
CA TYR A 141 12.61 3.30 15.35
C TYR A 141 13.01 2.49 16.58
N PRO A 142 12.11 1.70 17.18
CA PRO A 142 12.36 0.99 18.43
C PRO A 142 13.49 -0.06 18.35
N TYR A 143 13.99 -0.35 17.16
CA TYR A 143 15.02 -1.36 16.93
C TYR A 143 16.30 -0.81 16.30
N GLY A 144 16.56 0.47 16.43
CA GLY A 144 17.84 1.06 16.00
C GLY A 144 18.18 0.82 14.53
N VAL A 145 17.24 1.09 13.66
CA VAL A 145 17.50 1.03 12.22
C VAL A 145 18.34 2.24 11.84
N TYR A 146 19.55 2.01 11.39
CA TYR A 146 20.56 2.98 10.97
C TYR A 146 20.50 3.24 9.47
#